data_5328e2c685286c960b0af72737f809ed
#
_entry.id   5328e2c685286c960b0af72737f809ed
#
_cell.length_a   1.000
_cell.length_b   1.000
_cell.length_c   1.000
_cell.angle_alpha   90.00
_cell.angle_beta   90.00
_cell.angle_gamma   90.00
#
_symmetry.space_group_name_H-M   'P 1'
#
loop_
_entity.id
_entity.type
_entity.pdbx_description
1 polymer ?
#
loop_
_entity_poly.entity_id
_entity_poly.type
_entity_poly.pdbx_seq_one_letter_code
_entity_poly.pdbx_strand_id
1 'polypeptide(L)'
;MARTESAMLALGTSAPGFVLKDVVTGREVSTQAASGPTGLLVMFICRHCPFVKHLEKALAQLGRDYGGSGVGIAAISSNDAANYPDDAPPSLAEQARQLGFSFPYLYDETQEVAHAYDATCTPDFFLFDNKLKLVYRGQFDDSRPGNGIPVTGKDLRAALDALIAGSPINTEQRPSIGCNIKWK
;
A
#
# COMPACT_ATOMS: atom_id res chain seq x y z
N MET A 1 6.02 18.96 7.11
CA MET A 1 5.28 18.02 6.22
C MET A 1 3.82 18.12 6.56
N ALA A 2 2.97 18.38 5.58
CA ALA A 2 1.52 18.46 5.82
C ALA A 2 0.96 17.05 6.09
N ARG A 3 0.12 16.93 7.12
CA ARG A 3 -0.71 15.75 7.35
C ARG A 3 -1.80 15.73 6.28
N THR A 4 -1.90 14.62 5.55
CA THR A 4 -2.88 14.45 4.47
C THR A 4 -3.67 13.18 4.74
N GLU A 5 -4.97 13.24 4.56
CA GLU A 5 -5.87 12.08 4.64
C GLU A 5 -6.04 11.46 3.26
N SER A 6 -6.33 10.16 3.22
CA SER A 6 -6.70 9.48 1.97
C SER A 6 -8.02 10.03 1.41
N ALA A 7 -8.13 10.07 0.07
CA ALA A 7 -9.29 10.61 -0.64
C ALA A 7 -10.55 9.73 -0.50
N MET A 8 -10.40 8.52 0.02
CA MET A 8 -11.49 7.58 0.26
C MET A 8 -12.27 7.23 -1.01
N LEU A 9 -11.55 6.77 -2.04
CA LEU A 9 -12.11 6.29 -3.31
C LEU A 9 -13.36 5.42 -3.10
N ALA A 10 -14.36 5.56 -3.96
CA ALA A 10 -15.64 4.88 -3.80
C ALA A 10 -15.48 3.34 -3.81
N LEU A 11 -16.11 2.65 -2.84
CA LEU A 11 -16.15 1.19 -2.81
C LEU A 11 -16.82 0.67 -4.09
N GLY A 12 -16.33 -0.47 -4.60
CA GLY A 12 -16.78 -1.04 -5.88
C GLY A 12 -16.07 -0.47 -7.11
N THR A 13 -15.21 0.56 -6.96
CA THR A 13 -14.36 1.06 -8.05
C THR A 13 -13.45 -0.08 -8.54
N SER A 14 -13.31 -0.19 -9.86
CA SER A 14 -12.37 -1.15 -10.46
C SER A 14 -10.93 -0.73 -10.21
N ALA A 15 -10.06 -1.68 -9.88
CA ALA A 15 -8.64 -1.40 -9.73
C ALA A 15 -8.06 -0.80 -11.01
N PRO A 16 -7.46 0.38 -10.96
CA PRO A 16 -6.70 0.88 -12.10
C PRO A 16 -5.56 -0.08 -12.45
N GLY A 17 -5.36 -0.32 -13.75
CA GLY A 17 -4.27 -1.17 -14.22
C GLY A 17 -2.92 -0.47 -14.07
N PHE A 18 -1.89 -1.25 -13.81
CA PHE A 18 -0.51 -0.79 -13.84
C PHE A 18 0.42 -1.85 -14.45
N VAL A 19 1.54 -1.39 -14.98
CA VAL A 19 2.74 -2.19 -15.28
C VAL A 19 3.92 -1.36 -14.79
N LEU A 20 4.51 -1.76 -13.69
CA LEU A 20 5.58 -1.01 -13.02
C LEU A 20 6.78 -1.90 -12.73
N LYS A 21 7.95 -1.28 -12.63
CA LYS A 21 9.19 -1.99 -12.32
C LYS A 21 9.33 -2.24 -10.81
N ASP A 22 9.59 -3.49 -10.44
CA ASP A 22 9.97 -3.85 -9.07
C ASP A 22 11.41 -3.40 -8.81
N VAL A 23 11.59 -2.59 -7.77
CA VAL A 23 12.90 -2.00 -7.44
C VAL A 23 13.92 -3.02 -6.95
N VAL A 24 13.47 -4.19 -6.47
CA VAL A 24 14.36 -5.25 -5.95
C VAL A 24 14.85 -6.15 -7.06
N THR A 25 13.96 -6.58 -7.94
CA THR A 25 14.25 -7.57 -9.00
C THR A 25 14.52 -6.94 -10.36
N GLY A 26 14.10 -5.70 -10.58
CA GLY A 26 14.15 -5.01 -11.86
C GLY A 26 13.12 -5.50 -12.89
N ARG A 27 12.26 -6.46 -12.52
CA ARG A 27 11.24 -7.02 -13.40
C ARG A 27 9.99 -6.15 -13.43
N GLU A 28 9.32 -6.14 -14.57
CA GLU A 28 7.99 -5.54 -14.67
C GLU A 28 6.94 -6.42 -13.99
N VAL A 29 6.06 -5.77 -13.24
CA VAL A 29 4.93 -6.41 -12.54
C VAL A 29 3.65 -5.70 -12.97
N SER A 30 2.75 -6.45 -13.58
CA SER A 30 1.41 -5.95 -13.93
C SER A 30 0.42 -6.15 -12.78
N THR A 31 -0.71 -5.46 -12.83
CA THR A 31 -1.82 -5.66 -11.89
C THR A 31 -2.23 -7.14 -11.81
N GLN A 32 -2.32 -7.81 -12.96
CA GLN A 32 -2.67 -9.25 -13.02
C GLN A 32 -1.61 -10.13 -12.36
N ALA A 33 -0.32 -9.83 -12.61
CA ALA A 33 0.78 -10.57 -11.99
C ALA A 33 0.88 -10.35 -10.47
N ALA A 34 0.48 -9.17 -10.00
CA ALA A 34 0.44 -8.85 -8.58
C ALA A 34 -0.78 -9.42 -7.86
N SER A 35 -1.86 -9.73 -8.60
CA SER A 35 -3.12 -10.22 -8.05
C SER A 35 -3.03 -11.68 -7.65
N GLY A 36 -3.69 -12.05 -6.56
CA GLY A 36 -3.95 -13.43 -6.19
C GLY A 36 -5.36 -13.86 -6.54
N PRO A 37 -5.68 -15.16 -6.42
CA PRO A 37 -7.02 -15.70 -6.74
C PRO A 37 -8.13 -15.16 -5.83
N THR A 38 -7.80 -14.64 -4.64
CA THR A 38 -8.76 -14.06 -3.71
C THR A 38 -8.88 -12.55 -3.85
N GLY A 39 -7.81 -11.86 -4.25
CA GLY A 39 -7.81 -10.41 -4.41
C GLY A 39 -6.42 -9.80 -4.49
N LEU A 40 -6.37 -8.47 -4.35
CA LEU A 40 -5.15 -7.68 -4.43
C LEU A 40 -5.16 -6.57 -3.38
N LEU A 41 -4.10 -6.50 -2.58
CA LEU A 41 -3.78 -5.36 -1.72
C LEU A 41 -2.73 -4.49 -2.41
N VAL A 42 -3.06 -3.22 -2.66
CA VAL A 42 -2.12 -2.20 -3.14
C VAL A 42 -1.86 -1.22 -1.99
N MET A 43 -0.58 -0.95 -1.74
CA MET A 43 -0.14 -0.04 -0.68
C MET A 43 0.73 1.06 -1.28
N PHE A 44 0.30 2.32 -1.18
CA PHE A 44 1.18 3.45 -1.50
C PHE A 44 2.03 3.77 -0.29
N ILE A 45 3.32 3.52 -0.40
CA ILE A 45 4.31 3.74 0.66
C ILE A 45 5.57 4.40 0.10
N CYS A 46 6.43 4.90 0.98
CA CYS A 46 7.72 5.46 0.61
C CYS A 46 8.73 5.25 1.74
N ARG A 47 9.98 5.62 1.53
CA ARG A 47 11.03 5.41 2.54
C ARG A 47 11.15 6.57 3.54
N HIS A 48 11.01 7.83 3.09
CA HIS A 48 11.31 8.98 3.96
C HIS A 48 10.17 9.36 4.92
N CYS A 49 8.92 8.94 4.65
CA CYS A 49 7.74 9.37 5.42
C CYS A 49 7.75 8.78 6.85
N PRO A 50 7.67 9.61 7.91
CA PRO A 50 7.62 9.13 9.29
C PRO A 50 6.43 8.20 9.58
N PHE A 51 5.30 8.40 8.91
CA PHE A 51 4.12 7.52 9.05
C PHE A 51 4.38 6.14 8.47
N VAL A 52 5.10 6.04 7.36
CA VAL A 52 5.52 4.74 6.80
C VAL A 52 6.57 4.08 7.69
N LYS A 53 7.59 4.82 8.12
CA LYS A 53 8.62 4.32 9.05
C LYS A 53 8.02 3.75 10.34
N HIS A 54 6.95 4.37 10.85
CA HIS A 54 6.22 3.91 12.01
C HIS A 54 5.59 2.52 11.79
N LEU A 55 5.15 2.21 10.57
CA LEU A 55 4.47 0.97 10.21
C LEU A 55 5.36 -0.08 9.54
N GLU A 56 6.55 0.26 9.06
CA GLU A 56 7.33 -0.54 8.12
C GLU A 56 7.60 -1.99 8.57
N LYS A 57 7.86 -2.20 9.85
CA LYS A 57 8.03 -3.57 10.41
C LYS A 57 6.73 -4.35 10.41
N ALA A 58 5.61 -3.69 10.70
CA ALA A 58 4.29 -4.30 10.67
C ALA A 58 3.83 -4.59 9.23
N LEU A 59 4.22 -3.77 8.25
CA LEU A 59 3.97 -4.04 6.83
C LEU A 59 4.77 -5.26 6.35
N ALA A 60 6.04 -5.37 6.75
CA ALA A 60 6.83 -6.57 6.47
C ALA A 60 6.22 -7.82 7.09
N GLN A 61 5.71 -7.73 8.33
CA GLN A 61 5.01 -8.82 8.99
C GLN A 61 3.69 -9.17 8.30
N LEU A 62 2.92 -8.15 7.86
CA LEU A 62 1.70 -8.35 7.08
C LEU A 62 1.97 -9.18 5.81
N GLY A 63 3.04 -8.86 5.08
CA GLY A 63 3.44 -9.61 3.90
C GLY A 63 3.71 -11.10 4.19
N ARG A 64 4.38 -11.38 5.31
CA ARG A 64 4.62 -12.77 5.74
C ARG A 64 3.35 -13.48 6.18
N ASP A 65 2.51 -12.82 6.96
CA ASP A 65 1.28 -13.42 7.53
C ASP A 65 0.26 -13.77 6.44
N TYR A 66 0.17 -12.95 5.39
CA TYR A 66 -0.77 -13.15 4.28
C TYR A 66 -0.13 -13.77 3.03
N GLY A 67 1.16 -14.07 3.05
CA GLY A 67 1.84 -14.82 2.01
C GLY A 67 1.20 -16.21 1.85
N GLY A 68 0.68 -16.51 0.66
CA GLY A 68 -0.03 -17.78 0.40
C GLY A 68 -1.50 -17.80 0.79
N SER A 69 -2.07 -16.70 1.28
CA SER A 69 -3.50 -16.58 1.61
C SER A 69 -4.43 -16.53 0.38
N GLY A 70 -3.85 -16.36 -0.80
CA GLY A 70 -4.59 -16.09 -2.03
C GLY A 70 -4.81 -14.60 -2.33
N VAL A 71 -4.46 -13.71 -1.42
CA VAL A 71 -4.43 -12.26 -1.67
C VAL A 71 -3.03 -11.87 -2.14
N GLY A 72 -2.92 -11.30 -3.34
CA GLY A 72 -1.68 -10.69 -3.81
C GLY A 72 -1.42 -9.37 -3.08
N ILE A 73 -0.15 -9.01 -2.91
CA ILE A 73 0.24 -7.75 -2.26
C ILE A 73 1.26 -7.05 -3.15
N ALA A 74 1.08 -5.75 -3.38
CA ALA A 74 2.06 -4.90 -4.04
C ALA A 74 2.18 -3.57 -3.29
N ALA A 75 3.41 -3.12 -3.08
CA ALA A 75 3.70 -1.77 -2.62
C ALA A 75 4.10 -0.90 -3.81
N ILE A 76 3.68 0.36 -3.83
CA ILE A 76 4.00 1.33 -4.87
C ILE A 76 4.54 2.60 -4.22
N SER A 77 5.65 3.11 -4.73
CA SER A 77 6.16 4.44 -4.40
C SER A 77 6.03 5.35 -5.63
N SER A 78 5.37 6.49 -5.43
CA SER A 78 5.11 7.47 -6.49
C SER A 78 5.73 8.85 -6.18
N ASN A 79 6.63 8.93 -5.20
CA ASN A 79 7.26 10.19 -4.86
C ASN A 79 8.29 10.62 -5.92
N ASP A 80 8.39 11.93 -6.14
CA ASP A 80 9.43 12.53 -6.99
C ASP A 80 10.82 12.27 -6.42
N ALA A 81 11.50 11.26 -6.95
CA ALA A 81 12.83 10.85 -6.49
C ALA A 81 13.93 11.88 -6.82
N ALA A 82 13.70 12.79 -7.76
CA ALA A 82 14.67 13.84 -8.09
C ALA A 82 14.81 14.84 -6.94
N ASN A 83 13.70 15.23 -6.34
CA ASN A 83 13.67 16.14 -5.20
C ASN A 83 13.70 15.42 -3.83
N TYR A 84 13.38 14.12 -3.81
CA TYR A 84 13.36 13.27 -2.61
C TYR A 84 14.19 11.99 -2.83
N PRO A 85 15.52 12.07 -2.83
CA PRO A 85 16.42 10.96 -3.20
C PRO A 85 16.31 9.74 -2.28
N ASP A 86 15.82 9.91 -1.05
CA ASP A 86 15.52 8.78 -0.15
C ASP A 86 14.44 7.83 -0.72
N ASP A 87 13.61 8.32 -1.63
CA ASP A 87 12.59 7.53 -2.32
C ASP A 87 13.01 7.11 -3.73
N ALA A 88 14.28 7.27 -4.10
CA ALA A 88 14.79 6.76 -5.36
C ALA A 88 14.81 5.21 -5.37
N PRO A 89 14.62 4.57 -6.54
CA PRO A 89 14.55 3.11 -6.64
C PRO A 89 15.65 2.34 -5.91
N PRO A 90 16.94 2.73 -5.94
CA PRO A 90 17.97 2.04 -5.16
C PRO A 90 17.74 2.10 -3.65
N SER A 91 17.28 3.24 -3.14
CA SER A 91 16.98 3.44 -1.72
C SER A 91 15.76 2.62 -1.28
N LEU A 92 14.72 2.55 -2.11
CA LEU A 92 13.55 1.71 -1.88
C LEU A 92 13.92 0.22 -1.89
N ALA A 93 14.77 -0.21 -2.81
CA ALA A 93 15.26 -1.58 -2.88
C ALA A 93 16.06 -1.97 -1.62
N GLU A 94 16.87 -1.05 -1.11
CA GLU A 94 17.59 -1.25 0.15
C GLU A 94 16.62 -1.40 1.32
N GLN A 95 15.61 -0.53 1.45
CA GLN A 95 14.56 -0.63 2.47
C GLN A 95 13.86 -1.99 2.42
N ALA A 96 13.44 -2.41 1.23
CA ALA A 96 12.74 -3.68 1.04
C ALA A 96 13.58 -4.89 1.50
N ARG A 97 14.89 -4.88 1.18
CA ARG A 97 15.82 -5.95 1.60
C ARG A 97 16.07 -5.93 3.10
N GLN A 98 16.29 -4.75 3.68
CA GLN A 98 16.56 -4.60 5.13
C GLN A 98 15.36 -5.04 5.98
N LEU A 99 14.14 -4.75 5.53
CA LEU A 99 12.91 -5.10 6.24
C LEU A 99 12.40 -6.51 5.89
N GLY A 100 12.94 -7.13 4.85
CA GLY A 100 12.50 -8.45 4.38
C GLY A 100 11.09 -8.41 3.81
N PHE A 101 10.77 -7.43 2.97
CA PHE A 101 9.49 -7.39 2.26
C PHE A 101 9.34 -8.63 1.37
N SER A 102 8.24 -9.36 1.55
CA SER A 102 7.92 -10.56 0.78
C SER A 102 6.99 -10.29 -0.42
N PHE A 103 6.75 -9.03 -0.71
CA PHE A 103 5.92 -8.54 -1.81
C PHE A 103 6.73 -7.62 -2.72
N PRO A 104 6.35 -7.47 -4.02
CA PRO A 104 7.01 -6.53 -4.92
C PRO A 104 6.86 -5.09 -4.42
N TYR A 105 7.95 -4.32 -4.54
CA TYR A 105 7.98 -2.89 -4.27
C TYR A 105 8.23 -2.15 -5.58
N LEU A 106 7.19 -1.52 -6.08
CA LEU A 106 7.12 -0.96 -7.42
C LEU A 106 7.38 0.55 -7.41
N TYR A 107 7.97 1.06 -8.48
CA TYR A 107 8.21 2.50 -8.62
C TYR A 107 7.38 3.08 -9.77
N ASP A 108 6.49 4.01 -9.42
CA ASP A 108 5.61 4.76 -10.33
C ASP A 108 6.26 6.10 -10.65
N GLU A 109 7.21 6.07 -11.60
CA GLU A 109 8.01 7.24 -11.97
C GLU A 109 7.15 8.37 -12.56
N THR A 110 6.14 8.03 -13.35
CA THR A 110 5.26 9.01 -13.99
C THR A 110 4.19 9.58 -13.06
N GLN A 111 3.96 8.92 -11.93
CA GLN A 111 2.90 9.24 -10.96
C GLN A 111 1.47 9.00 -11.49
N GLU A 112 1.35 8.45 -12.68
CA GLU A 112 0.05 8.16 -13.30
C GLU A 112 -0.76 7.12 -12.52
N VAL A 113 -0.08 6.13 -11.94
CA VAL A 113 -0.75 5.10 -11.12
C VAL A 113 -1.29 5.70 -9.83
N ALA A 114 -0.53 6.54 -9.13
CA ALA A 114 -1.03 7.23 -7.94
C ALA A 114 -2.23 8.11 -8.26
N HIS A 115 -2.20 8.86 -9.37
CA HIS A 115 -3.34 9.64 -9.83
C HIS A 115 -4.55 8.77 -10.16
N ALA A 116 -4.37 7.64 -10.84
CA ALA A 116 -5.46 6.73 -11.20
C ALA A 116 -6.13 6.10 -9.96
N TYR A 117 -5.36 5.86 -8.89
CA TYR A 117 -5.87 5.37 -7.60
C TYR A 117 -6.44 6.48 -6.71
N ASP A 118 -6.35 7.75 -7.12
CA ASP A 118 -6.64 8.91 -6.27
C ASP A 118 -5.89 8.84 -4.93
N ALA A 119 -4.66 8.30 -4.97
CA ALA A 119 -3.80 8.21 -3.81
C ALA A 119 -3.24 9.59 -3.47
N THR A 120 -3.43 10.03 -2.24
CA THR A 120 -3.06 11.39 -1.80
C THR A 120 -1.93 11.41 -0.78
N CYS A 121 -1.74 10.32 -0.07
CA CYS A 121 -0.77 10.24 1.03
C CYS A 121 -0.03 8.89 1.07
N THR A 122 0.99 8.84 1.89
CA THR A 122 1.68 7.60 2.28
C THR A 122 1.73 7.49 3.81
N PRO A 123 1.37 6.32 4.41
CA PRO A 123 0.83 5.13 3.74
C PRO A 123 -0.64 5.30 3.32
N ASP A 124 -1.04 4.66 2.22
CA ASP A 124 -2.43 4.55 1.80
C ASP A 124 -2.71 3.11 1.32
N PHE A 125 -3.89 2.55 1.62
CA PHE A 125 -4.18 1.14 1.43
C PHE A 125 -5.46 0.95 0.63
N PHE A 126 -5.40 0.05 -0.37
CA PHE A 126 -6.51 -0.30 -1.26
C PHE A 126 -6.58 -1.82 -1.39
N LEU A 127 -7.66 -2.42 -0.90
CA LEU A 127 -7.91 -3.86 -1.03
C LEU A 127 -9.03 -4.11 -2.03
N PHE A 128 -8.73 -4.96 -3.00
CA PHE A 128 -9.64 -5.35 -4.06
C PHE A 128 -9.99 -6.84 -3.94
N ASP A 129 -11.21 -7.19 -4.31
CA ASP A 129 -11.66 -8.58 -4.38
C ASP A 129 -11.10 -9.32 -5.62
N ASN A 130 -11.54 -10.55 -5.83
CA ASN A 130 -11.11 -11.39 -6.96
C ASN A 130 -11.63 -10.91 -8.33
N LYS A 131 -12.54 -9.93 -8.36
CA LYS A 131 -13.00 -9.22 -9.56
C LYS A 131 -12.34 -7.86 -9.72
N LEU A 132 -11.32 -7.59 -8.90
CA LEU A 132 -10.63 -6.30 -8.81
C LEU A 132 -11.57 -5.13 -8.51
N LYS A 133 -12.59 -5.36 -7.67
CA LYS A 133 -13.44 -4.30 -7.13
C LYS A 133 -12.97 -3.90 -5.73
N LEU A 134 -12.91 -2.59 -5.49
CA LEU A 134 -12.45 -2.04 -4.22
C LEU A 134 -13.41 -2.41 -3.09
N VAL A 135 -12.92 -3.11 -2.09
CA VAL A 135 -13.68 -3.57 -0.92
C VAL A 135 -13.22 -2.94 0.39
N TYR A 136 -12.00 -2.42 0.43
CA TYR A 136 -11.47 -1.66 1.56
C TYR A 136 -10.50 -0.59 1.06
N ARG A 137 -10.59 0.60 1.62
CA ARG A 137 -9.59 1.67 1.52
C ARG A 137 -9.52 2.42 2.85
N GLY A 138 -8.33 2.91 3.17
CA GLY A 138 -8.16 3.69 4.39
C GLY A 138 -6.96 3.27 5.21
N GLN A 139 -7.10 3.36 6.54
CA GLN A 139 -5.98 3.23 7.46
C GLN A 139 -5.54 1.78 7.72
N PHE A 140 -4.29 1.62 8.17
CA PHE A 140 -3.77 0.35 8.71
C PHE A 140 -4.43 0.01 10.05
N ASP A 141 -4.39 0.97 10.96
CA ASP A 141 -5.00 0.99 12.29
C ASP A 141 -5.04 2.43 12.84
N ASP A 142 -5.35 2.60 14.11
CA ASP A 142 -5.39 3.90 14.78
C ASP A 142 -3.99 4.41 15.23
N SER A 143 -2.93 3.60 15.05
CA SER A 143 -1.58 3.98 15.45
C SER A 143 -1.00 5.08 14.57
N ARG A 144 -0.38 6.07 15.19
CA ARG A 144 0.32 7.17 14.51
C ARG A 144 1.62 7.48 15.26
N PRO A 145 2.63 8.03 14.59
CA PRO A 145 3.83 8.47 15.28
C PRO A 145 3.49 9.37 16.47
N GLY A 146 3.92 8.95 17.66
CA GLY A 146 3.79 9.72 18.90
C GLY A 146 2.43 9.68 19.59
N ASN A 147 1.43 8.92 19.12
CA ASN A 147 0.13 8.83 19.78
C ASN A 147 0.01 7.74 20.86
N GLY A 148 1.06 6.93 21.04
CA GLY A 148 1.10 5.89 22.08
C GLY A 148 0.22 4.65 21.79
N ILE A 149 -0.48 4.60 20.67
CA ILE A 149 -1.30 3.45 20.28
C ILE A 149 -0.40 2.40 19.61
N PRO A 150 -0.45 1.13 20.03
CA PRO A 150 0.35 0.07 19.39
C PRO A 150 -0.02 -0.15 17.93
N VAL A 151 0.99 -0.45 17.11
CA VAL A 151 0.80 -0.84 15.71
C VAL A 151 0.33 -2.29 15.65
N THR A 152 -0.87 -2.52 15.19
CA THR A 152 -1.50 -3.86 15.09
C THR A 152 -1.99 -4.20 13.68
N GLY A 153 -2.32 -3.17 12.89
CA GLY A 153 -2.96 -3.32 11.59
C GLY A 153 -4.40 -3.81 11.67
N LYS A 154 -5.07 -3.61 12.82
CA LYS A 154 -6.38 -4.22 13.10
C LYS A 154 -7.43 -3.99 12.01
N ASP A 155 -7.47 -2.79 11.42
CA ASP A 155 -8.52 -2.44 10.46
C ASP A 155 -8.26 -3.09 9.11
N LEU A 156 -7.03 -3.00 8.59
CA LEU A 156 -6.66 -3.64 7.34
C LEU A 156 -6.68 -5.17 7.46
N ARG A 157 -6.19 -5.72 8.58
CA ARG A 157 -6.21 -7.18 8.83
C ARG A 157 -7.64 -7.72 8.92
N ALA A 158 -8.55 -7.02 9.58
CA ALA A 158 -9.96 -7.40 9.62
C ALA A 158 -10.60 -7.46 8.22
N ALA A 159 -10.25 -6.51 7.34
CA ALA A 159 -10.72 -6.51 5.96
C ALA A 159 -10.11 -7.68 5.15
N LEU A 160 -8.82 -7.95 5.30
CA LEU A 160 -8.14 -9.10 4.67
C LEU A 160 -8.73 -10.43 5.13
N ASP A 161 -8.91 -10.62 6.43
CA ASP A 161 -9.48 -11.84 7.01
C ASP A 161 -10.92 -12.08 6.53
N ALA A 162 -11.73 -11.01 6.49
CA ALA A 162 -13.10 -11.09 5.97
C ALA A 162 -13.13 -11.46 4.47
N LEU A 163 -12.25 -10.84 3.66
CA LEU A 163 -12.14 -11.17 2.23
C LEU A 163 -11.75 -12.64 2.01
N ILE A 164 -10.76 -13.13 2.74
CA ILE A 164 -10.29 -14.51 2.66
C ILE A 164 -11.37 -15.49 3.10
N ALA A 165 -12.12 -15.16 4.14
CA ALA A 165 -13.23 -15.98 4.64
C ALA A 165 -14.51 -15.88 3.77
N GLY A 166 -14.56 -15.00 2.78
CA GLY A 166 -15.78 -14.74 2.01
C GLY A 166 -16.88 -14.07 2.84
N SER A 167 -16.52 -13.40 3.92
CA SER A 167 -17.42 -12.69 4.82
C SER A 167 -17.60 -11.23 4.42
N PRO A 168 -18.69 -10.55 4.81
CA PRO A 168 -18.88 -9.13 4.56
C PRO A 168 -17.76 -8.29 5.20
N ILE A 169 -17.24 -7.32 4.45
CA ILE A 169 -16.27 -6.34 4.93
C ILE A 169 -17.04 -5.10 5.43
N ASN A 170 -16.65 -4.59 6.60
CA ASN A 170 -17.24 -3.38 7.14
C ASN A 170 -17.03 -2.21 6.17
N THR A 171 -18.11 -1.51 5.82
CA THR A 171 -18.10 -0.35 4.92
C THR A 171 -17.83 0.97 5.65
N GLU A 172 -17.93 1.01 6.98
CA GLU A 172 -17.53 2.14 7.79
C GLU A 172 -16.00 2.13 7.98
N GLN A 173 -15.30 2.68 7.00
CA GLN A 173 -13.84 2.66 6.93
C GLN A 173 -13.29 4.07 7.18
N ARG A 174 -12.16 4.12 7.89
CA ARG A 174 -11.52 5.39 8.26
C ARG A 174 -10.39 5.72 7.30
N PRO A 175 -10.20 7.02 6.94
CA PRO A 175 -9.11 7.41 6.08
C PRO A 175 -7.75 7.08 6.70
N SER A 176 -6.80 6.73 5.85
CA SER A 176 -5.38 6.75 6.21
C SER A 176 -4.93 8.20 6.44
N ILE A 177 -3.94 8.38 7.29
CA ILE A 177 -3.31 9.68 7.53
C ILE A 177 -1.81 9.52 7.36
N GLY A 178 -1.22 10.36 6.53
CA GLY A 178 0.20 10.30 6.27
C GLY A 178 0.79 11.58 5.72
N CYS A 179 1.96 11.48 5.13
CA CYS A 179 2.56 12.58 4.36
C CYS A 179 1.92 12.63 2.97
N ASN A 180 1.68 13.81 2.43
CA ASN A 180 1.26 13.92 1.04
C ASN A 180 2.28 13.27 0.09
N ILE A 181 1.80 12.68 -1.00
CA ILE A 181 2.66 12.24 -2.11
C ILE A 181 3.42 13.45 -2.65
N LYS A 182 4.70 13.25 -2.96
CA LYS A 182 5.57 14.30 -3.49
C LYS A 182 5.44 14.33 -5.01
N TRP A 183 4.52 15.18 -5.47
CA TRP A 183 4.27 15.36 -6.89
C TRP A 183 5.43 16.11 -7.56
N LYS A 184 5.67 15.82 -8.85
CA LYS A 184 6.60 16.54 -9.73
C LYS A 184 6.10 17.91 -10.06
#